data_5379780ce627c87497cfaa7fca7108cc
#
_entry.id   5379780ce627c87497cfaa7fca7108cc
#
_cell.length_a   1.000
_cell.length_b   1.000
_cell.length_c   1.000
_cell.angle_alpha   90.00
_cell.angle_beta   90.00
_cell.angle_gamma   90.00
#
_symmetry.space_group_name_H-M   'P 1'
#
loop_
_entity.id
_entity.type
_entity.pdbx_description
1 polymer ?
#
loop_
_entity_poly.entity_id
_entity_poly.type
_entity_poly.pdbx_seq_one_letter_code
_entity_poly.pdbx_strand_id
1 'polypeptide(L)'
;MARDRVARETTHHPKAYPRSWREWAGDMMMTITVTFPDGAQRQFPKDITGKDIAGGISPSLLKRTVAMAIDGELRDLADPIASDAKLEFLTREDPRSLELIRHDCAHVLAEAVQELWPGTQVTIGPVIESGFYYDFARDTPFTPEDFPAIEKKMREIIARDAAFTKEFWSREQAKDFFRAKGEAFKVELVDAIPAGEDLKMYAQGQWIDLCRGPHMTS
;
A
#
# COMPACT_ATOMS: atom_id res chain seq x y z
N MET A 1 52.18 35.74 -28.94
CA MET A 1 51.62 34.40 -29.00
C MET A 1 50.73 34.21 -27.80
N ALA A 2 49.46 34.50 -27.93
CA ALA A 2 48.44 34.32 -26.89
C ALA A 2 47.71 32.98 -27.20
N ARG A 3 47.63 32.10 -26.21
CA ARG A 3 46.84 30.85 -26.30
C ARG A 3 45.55 31.07 -25.52
N ASP A 4 44.47 31.19 -26.27
CA ASP A 4 43.10 31.14 -25.76
C ASP A 4 42.80 29.75 -25.12
N ARG A 5 42.43 29.78 -23.84
CA ARG A 5 41.81 28.65 -23.14
C ARG A 5 40.31 28.81 -23.29
N VAL A 6 39.72 28.07 -24.17
CA VAL A 6 38.28 27.88 -24.25
C VAL A 6 37.83 27.04 -23.08
N ALA A 7 37.04 27.66 -22.18
CA ALA A 7 36.34 26.96 -21.12
C ALA A 7 35.29 26.01 -21.74
N ARG A 8 35.37 24.72 -21.43
CA ARG A 8 34.34 23.74 -21.78
C ARG A 8 33.23 23.86 -20.76
N GLU A 9 32.12 24.48 -21.13
CA GLU A 9 30.88 24.36 -20.43
C GLU A 9 30.41 22.88 -20.49
N THR A 10 30.38 22.24 -19.33
CA THR A 10 29.75 20.93 -19.18
C THR A 10 28.23 21.13 -19.11
N THR A 11 27.59 21.07 -20.26
CA THR A 11 26.13 20.98 -20.35
C THR A 11 25.67 19.67 -19.72
N HIS A 12 25.12 19.76 -18.55
CA HIS A 12 24.42 18.64 -17.90
C HIS A 12 23.15 18.34 -18.72
N HIS A 13 23.21 17.33 -19.59
CA HIS A 13 22.02 16.82 -20.26
C HIS A 13 21.18 16.05 -19.22
N PRO A 14 19.92 16.42 -18.98
CA PRO A 14 19.03 15.61 -18.17
C PRO A 14 18.87 14.24 -18.82
N LYS A 15 19.05 13.16 -18.04
CA LYS A 15 18.86 11.78 -18.49
C LYS A 15 17.47 11.64 -19.11
N ALA A 16 17.44 11.17 -20.37
CA ALA A 16 16.21 11.00 -21.11
C ALA A 16 15.28 9.98 -20.41
N TYR A 17 14.06 10.40 -20.12
CA TYR A 17 12.99 9.52 -19.64
C TYR A 17 12.63 8.45 -20.70
N PRO A 18 12.09 7.28 -20.31
CA PRO A 18 11.57 6.29 -21.25
C PRO A 18 10.58 6.92 -22.24
N ARG A 19 10.52 6.44 -23.48
CA ARG A 19 9.68 7.01 -24.56
C ARG A 19 8.20 7.18 -24.17
N SER A 20 7.68 6.34 -23.27
CA SER A 20 6.31 6.42 -22.74
C SER A 20 5.95 7.73 -22.04
N TRP A 21 6.93 8.45 -21.50
CA TRP A 21 6.69 9.74 -20.82
C TRP A 21 6.61 10.93 -21.78
N ARG A 22 7.15 10.81 -23.00
CA ARG A 22 7.14 11.89 -24.01
C ARG A 22 5.81 11.96 -24.77
N GLU A 23 5.10 10.88 -24.90
CA GLU A 23 3.81 10.84 -25.60
C GLU A 23 2.66 11.44 -24.75
N TRP A 24 2.82 11.48 -23.43
CA TRP A 24 1.84 12.09 -22.53
C TRP A 24 1.95 13.63 -22.41
N ALA A 25 3.01 14.23 -22.91
CA ALA A 25 3.27 15.67 -22.80
C ALA A 25 2.46 16.56 -23.76
N GLY A 26 1.53 16.00 -24.52
CA GLY A 26 0.75 16.73 -25.56
C GLY A 26 -0.54 17.40 -25.09
N ASP A 27 -1.08 17.01 -23.93
CA ASP A 27 -2.25 17.65 -23.34
C ASP A 27 -1.84 18.45 -22.08
N MET A 28 -2.47 19.60 -21.82
CA MET A 28 -2.18 20.49 -20.67
C MET A 28 -2.29 19.72 -19.35
N MET A 29 -1.37 18.81 -19.05
CA MET A 29 -1.32 18.11 -17.78
C MET A 29 -0.84 19.06 -16.71
N MET A 30 -1.63 19.20 -15.65
CA MET A 30 -1.17 19.85 -14.44
C MET A 30 0.02 19.04 -13.91
N THR A 31 1.14 19.71 -13.65
CA THR A 31 2.33 19.11 -13.04
C THR A 31 2.36 19.42 -11.55
N ILE A 32 2.96 18.52 -10.79
CA ILE A 32 3.26 18.69 -9.38
C ILE A 32 4.76 18.67 -9.17
N THR A 33 5.22 19.33 -8.11
CA THR A 33 6.61 19.32 -7.66
C THR A 33 6.77 18.37 -6.50
N VAL A 34 7.57 17.33 -6.68
CA VAL A 34 7.91 16.38 -5.62
C VAL A 34 9.29 16.72 -5.08
N THR A 35 9.38 16.93 -3.76
CA THR A 35 10.63 17.18 -3.03
C THR A 35 11.08 15.90 -2.33
N PHE A 36 12.29 15.44 -2.63
CA PHE A 36 12.89 14.24 -2.03
C PHE A 36 13.66 14.58 -0.74
N PRO A 37 14.04 13.57 0.09
CA PRO A 37 14.74 13.78 1.37
C PRO A 37 16.09 14.51 1.25
N ASP A 38 16.77 14.39 0.12
CA ASP A 38 18.02 15.10 -0.18
C ASP A 38 17.81 16.56 -0.61
N GLY A 39 16.56 17.04 -0.60
CA GLY A 39 16.15 18.36 -1.05
C GLY A 39 16.02 18.50 -2.56
N ALA A 40 16.29 17.47 -3.35
CA ALA A 40 16.09 17.50 -4.79
C ALA A 40 14.60 17.65 -5.13
N GLN A 41 14.29 18.52 -6.11
CA GLN A 41 12.94 18.73 -6.60
C GLN A 41 12.82 18.25 -8.02
N ARG A 42 11.71 17.57 -8.32
CA ARG A 42 11.40 17.11 -9.67
C ARG A 42 9.92 17.34 -9.97
N GLN A 43 9.63 17.66 -11.21
CA GLN A 43 8.26 17.79 -11.70
C GLN A 43 7.76 16.47 -12.26
N PHE A 44 6.52 16.13 -11.93
CA PHE A 44 5.81 14.95 -12.41
C PHE A 44 4.38 15.32 -12.83
N PRO A 45 3.75 14.52 -13.68
CA PRO A 45 2.32 14.65 -13.91
C PRO A 45 1.53 14.54 -12.60
N LYS A 46 0.48 15.34 -12.45
CA LYS A 46 -0.47 15.19 -11.35
C LYS A 46 -1.03 13.76 -11.33
N ASP A 47 -1.33 13.26 -10.13
CA ASP A 47 -1.86 11.92 -9.88
C ASP A 47 -0.88 10.76 -10.24
N ILE A 48 0.42 11.06 -10.42
CA ILE A 48 1.46 10.05 -10.49
C ILE A 48 1.52 9.27 -9.18
N THR A 49 1.83 7.97 -9.25
CA THR A 49 1.97 7.16 -8.03
C THR A 49 3.40 7.10 -7.53
N GLY A 50 3.59 6.83 -6.25
CA GLY A 50 4.92 6.55 -5.69
C GLY A 50 5.61 5.36 -6.38
N LYS A 51 4.83 4.36 -6.82
CA LYS A 51 5.29 3.20 -7.57
C LYS A 51 5.92 3.60 -8.90
N ASP A 52 5.26 4.50 -9.64
CA ASP A 52 5.77 4.98 -10.93
C ASP A 52 7.05 5.81 -10.74
N ILE A 53 7.08 6.68 -9.73
CA ILE A 53 8.28 7.46 -9.41
C ILE A 53 9.44 6.55 -9.02
N ALA A 54 9.23 5.59 -8.11
CA ALA A 54 10.27 4.64 -7.68
C ALA A 54 10.81 3.83 -8.86
N GLY A 55 9.92 3.32 -9.72
CA GLY A 55 10.26 2.58 -10.93
C GLY A 55 11.03 3.43 -11.95
N GLY A 56 10.65 4.68 -12.11
CA GLY A 56 11.34 5.65 -12.97
C GLY A 56 12.74 6.05 -12.46
N ILE A 57 12.97 5.98 -11.14
CA ILE A 57 14.31 6.21 -10.56
C ILE A 57 15.18 4.97 -10.75
N SER A 58 14.76 3.81 -10.30
CA SER A 58 15.44 2.54 -10.58
C SER A 58 14.57 1.31 -10.22
N PRO A 59 14.72 0.19 -10.96
CA PRO A 59 14.07 -1.07 -10.62
C PRO A 59 14.46 -1.59 -9.21
N SER A 60 15.70 -1.34 -8.79
CA SER A 60 16.17 -1.73 -7.47
C SER A 60 15.47 -0.95 -6.35
N LEU A 61 15.22 0.34 -6.55
CA LEU A 61 14.46 1.14 -5.59
C LEU A 61 13.02 0.61 -5.50
N LEU A 62 12.35 0.44 -6.63
CA LEU A 62 10.98 -0.09 -6.68
C LEU A 62 10.87 -1.42 -5.93
N LYS A 63 11.79 -2.35 -6.18
CA LYS A 63 11.78 -3.68 -5.54
C LYS A 63 11.91 -3.64 -4.01
N ARG A 64 12.64 -2.65 -3.48
CA ARG A 64 12.88 -2.52 -2.03
C ARG A 64 11.83 -1.67 -1.32
N THR A 65 11.13 -0.82 -2.07
CA THR A 65 10.14 0.10 -1.50
C THR A 65 8.84 -0.63 -1.21
N VAL A 66 8.38 -0.53 0.01
CA VAL A 66 7.14 -1.19 0.48
C VAL A 66 5.98 -0.20 0.66
N ALA A 67 6.28 1.06 0.93
CA ALA A 67 5.30 2.13 1.09
C ALA A 67 5.96 3.48 0.79
N MET A 68 5.19 4.56 0.85
CA MET A 68 5.70 5.92 0.80
C MET A 68 5.19 6.74 1.98
N ALA A 69 5.89 7.84 2.29
CA ALA A 69 5.36 8.90 3.12
C ALA A 69 5.21 10.17 2.28
N ILE A 70 4.04 10.79 2.36
CA ILE A 70 3.71 12.06 1.73
C ILE A 70 3.54 13.09 2.84
N ASP A 71 4.42 14.10 2.86
CA ASP A 71 4.47 15.12 3.91
C ASP A 71 4.56 14.52 5.33
N GLY A 72 5.19 13.35 5.46
CA GLY A 72 5.36 12.60 6.70
C GLY A 72 4.25 11.58 7.01
N GLU A 73 3.14 11.57 6.27
CA GLU A 73 2.06 10.60 6.42
C GLU A 73 2.32 9.34 5.59
N LEU A 74 2.21 8.17 6.21
CA LEU A 74 2.32 6.88 5.52
C LEU A 74 1.15 6.67 4.56
N ARG A 75 1.46 6.21 3.35
CA ARG A 75 0.50 5.91 2.29
C ARG A 75 0.92 4.68 1.50
N ASP A 76 -0.06 4.07 0.86
CA ASP A 76 0.20 3.00 -0.11
C ASP A 76 1.08 3.52 -1.24
N LEU A 77 2.03 2.72 -1.67
CA LEU A 77 2.93 3.11 -2.76
C LEU A 77 2.17 3.35 -4.08
N ALA A 78 0.98 2.77 -4.23
CA ALA A 78 0.10 2.92 -5.38
C ALA A 78 -0.83 4.14 -5.30
N ASP A 79 -0.81 4.91 -4.20
CA ASP A 79 -1.67 6.09 -4.09
C ASP A 79 -1.22 7.21 -5.03
N PRO A 80 -2.18 7.93 -5.64
CA PRO A 80 -1.86 9.07 -6.49
C PRO A 80 -1.39 10.27 -5.64
N ILE A 81 -0.42 11.00 -6.16
CA ILE A 81 0.08 12.25 -5.59
C ILE A 81 -0.57 13.42 -6.36
N ALA A 82 -1.52 14.09 -5.70
CA ALA A 82 -2.41 15.05 -6.36
C ALA A 82 -1.93 16.52 -6.31
N SER A 83 -0.89 16.83 -5.52
CA SER A 83 -0.35 18.18 -5.30
C SER A 83 1.13 18.13 -5.00
N ASP A 84 1.77 19.29 -4.98
CA ASP A 84 3.15 19.43 -4.51
C ASP A 84 3.30 18.80 -3.14
N ALA A 85 4.36 18.00 -2.93
CA ALA A 85 4.54 17.22 -1.71
C ALA A 85 6.01 16.87 -1.46
N LYS A 86 6.32 16.54 -0.20
CA LYS A 86 7.56 15.85 0.17
C LYS A 86 7.31 14.35 0.11
N LEU A 87 8.13 13.64 -0.65
CA LEU A 87 8.03 12.19 -0.84
C LEU A 87 9.22 11.48 -0.23
N GLU A 88 8.95 10.51 0.63
CA GLU A 88 9.92 9.55 1.13
C GLU A 88 9.51 8.14 0.71
N PHE A 89 10.48 7.33 0.28
CA PHE A 89 10.25 5.90 0.05
C PHE A 89 10.68 5.09 1.26
N LEU A 90 9.77 4.26 1.75
CA LEU A 90 10.04 3.38 2.88
C LEU A 90 10.47 2.00 2.35
N THR A 91 11.61 1.51 2.84
CA THR A 91 12.04 0.13 2.62
C THR A 91 11.68 -0.74 3.82
N ARG A 92 11.84 -2.06 3.71
CA ARG A 92 11.56 -2.99 4.82
C ARG A 92 12.39 -2.72 6.07
N GLU A 93 13.55 -2.10 5.92
CA GLU A 93 14.48 -1.75 6.98
C GLU A 93 14.10 -0.45 7.71
N ASP A 94 13.20 0.35 7.15
CA ASP A 94 12.71 1.56 7.81
C ASP A 94 11.89 1.18 9.06
N PRO A 95 12.19 1.75 10.24
CA PRO A 95 11.45 1.43 11.46
C PRO A 95 9.93 1.62 11.35
N ARG A 96 9.47 2.57 10.53
CA ARG A 96 8.05 2.82 10.27
C ARG A 96 7.38 1.65 9.53
N SER A 97 8.15 0.87 8.79
CA SER A 97 7.63 -0.30 8.07
C SER A 97 7.26 -1.47 8.99
N LEU A 98 7.73 -1.49 10.24
CA LEU A 98 7.35 -2.54 11.19
C LEU A 98 5.85 -2.52 11.50
N GLU A 99 5.24 -1.35 11.59
CA GLU A 99 3.80 -1.22 11.79
C GLU A 99 3.03 -1.77 10.58
N LEU A 100 3.48 -1.45 9.36
CA LEU A 100 2.87 -1.99 8.14
C LEU A 100 3.02 -3.52 8.06
N ILE A 101 4.20 -4.05 8.36
CA ILE A 101 4.43 -5.51 8.39
C ILE A 101 3.48 -6.19 9.38
N ARG A 102 3.30 -5.63 10.57
CA ARG A 102 2.37 -6.16 11.57
C ARG A 102 0.92 -6.10 11.10
N HIS A 103 0.54 -5.01 10.45
CA HIS A 103 -0.79 -4.83 9.89
C HIS A 103 -1.08 -5.86 8.79
N ASP A 104 -0.16 -6.03 7.85
CA ASP A 104 -0.31 -7.01 6.77
C ASP A 104 -0.30 -8.45 7.32
N CYS A 105 0.51 -8.73 8.34
CA CYS A 105 0.47 -10.01 9.03
C CYS A 105 -0.90 -10.29 9.69
N ALA A 106 -1.58 -9.26 10.20
CA ALA A 106 -2.95 -9.41 10.73
C ALA A 106 -3.93 -9.80 9.62
N HIS A 107 -3.82 -9.19 8.42
CA HIS A 107 -4.63 -9.59 7.25
C HIS A 107 -4.31 -11.01 6.80
N VAL A 108 -3.03 -11.38 6.69
CA VAL A 108 -2.61 -12.75 6.35
C VAL A 108 -3.11 -13.77 7.36
N LEU A 109 -3.14 -13.43 8.66
CA LEU A 109 -3.73 -14.28 9.70
C LEU A 109 -5.24 -14.46 9.48
N ALA A 110 -5.96 -13.38 9.19
CA ALA A 110 -7.40 -13.43 8.96
C ALA A 110 -7.75 -14.28 7.72
N GLU A 111 -7.03 -14.08 6.61
CA GLU A 111 -7.17 -14.91 5.41
C GLU A 111 -6.87 -16.38 5.71
N ALA A 112 -5.77 -16.68 6.42
CA ALA A 112 -5.39 -18.04 6.78
C ALA A 112 -6.46 -18.75 7.62
N VAL A 113 -7.02 -18.05 8.59
CA VAL A 113 -8.08 -18.58 9.45
C VAL A 113 -9.34 -18.86 8.64
N GLN A 114 -9.75 -17.95 7.75
CA GLN A 114 -10.94 -18.17 6.91
C GLN A 114 -10.76 -19.25 5.85
N GLU A 115 -9.53 -19.44 5.31
CA GLU A 115 -9.24 -20.56 4.41
C GLU A 115 -9.26 -21.92 5.14
N LEU A 116 -8.78 -21.96 6.37
CA LEU A 116 -8.77 -23.21 7.17
C LEU A 116 -10.15 -23.56 7.73
N TRP A 117 -10.90 -22.56 8.14
CA TRP A 117 -12.23 -22.73 8.75
C TRP A 117 -13.24 -21.77 8.09
N PRO A 118 -13.77 -22.13 6.93
CA PRO A 118 -14.80 -21.34 6.27
C PRO A 118 -16.00 -21.05 7.18
N GLY A 119 -16.49 -19.81 7.13
CA GLY A 119 -17.56 -19.34 8.01
C GLY A 119 -17.09 -18.72 9.32
N THR A 120 -15.79 -18.76 9.64
CA THR A 120 -15.23 -17.95 10.73
C THR A 120 -15.41 -16.48 10.39
N GLN A 121 -16.08 -15.74 11.26
CA GLN A 121 -16.23 -14.30 11.09
C GLN A 121 -14.99 -13.57 11.58
N VAL A 122 -14.56 -12.60 10.81
CA VAL A 122 -13.44 -11.70 11.15
C VAL A 122 -13.98 -10.35 11.61
N THR A 123 -13.30 -9.71 12.55
CA THR A 123 -13.70 -8.40 13.07
C THR A 123 -12.62 -7.36 12.79
N ILE A 124 -11.74 -7.10 13.73
CA ILE A 124 -10.63 -6.15 13.62
C ILE A 124 -9.33 -6.81 14.07
N GLY A 125 -8.22 -6.38 13.46
CA GLY A 125 -6.87 -6.84 13.78
C GLY A 125 -5.90 -5.68 13.97
N PRO A 126 -5.98 -4.91 15.10
CA PRO A 126 -5.13 -3.76 15.28
C PRO A 126 -3.68 -4.15 15.60
N VAL A 127 -2.76 -3.31 15.12
CA VAL A 127 -1.37 -3.34 15.54
C VAL A 127 -1.26 -2.81 16.96
N ILE A 128 -0.41 -3.44 17.76
CA ILE A 128 -0.07 -3.03 19.13
C ILE A 128 1.44 -2.88 19.28
N GLU A 129 1.90 -2.33 20.40
CA GLU A 129 3.32 -2.06 20.66
C GLU A 129 4.22 -3.29 20.45
N SER A 130 3.78 -4.48 20.87
CA SER A 130 4.56 -5.72 20.81
C SER A 130 4.13 -6.69 19.72
N GLY A 131 3.26 -6.28 18.77
CA GLY A 131 2.75 -7.17 17.71
C GLY A 131 1.42 -6.72 17.14
N PHE A 132 0.51 -7.65 16.98
CA PHE A 132 -0.88 -7.44 16.62
C PHE A 132 -1.74 -8.55 17.24
N TYR A 133 -3.04 -8.36 17.26
CA TYR A 133 -4.00 -9.43 17.50
C TYR A 133 -5.12 -9.35 16.46
N TYR A 134 -5.97 -10.38 16.43
CA TYR A 134 -7.14 -10.39 15.57
C TYR A 134 -8.28 -11.11 16.28
N ASP A 135 -9.46 -10.49 16.30
CA ASP A 135 -10.64 -11.08 16.91
C ASP A 135 -11.45 -11.88 15.89
N PHE A 136 -11.74 -13.11 16.24
CA PHE A 136 -12.50 -14.06 15.41
C PHE A 136 -13.73 -14.54 16.16
N ALA A 137 -14.84 -14.73 15.44
CA ALA A 137 -16.00 -15.44 15.97
C ALA A 137 -16.22 -16.74 15.21
N ARG A 138 -16.19 -17.85 15.95
CA ARG A 138 -16.43 -19.22 15.48
C ARG A 138 -17.02 -20.06 16.61
N ASP A 139 -17.74 -21.14 16.24
CA ASP A 139 -18.40 -22.02 17.20
C ASP A 139 -17.42 -22.77 18.11
N THR A 140 -16.27 -23.17 17.56
CA THR A 140 -15.24 -23.88 18.30
C THR A 140 -14.05 -22.95 18.58
N PRO A 141 -13.66 -22.70 19.82
CA PRO A 141 -12.47 -21.90 20.15
C PRO A 141 -11.19 -22.47 19.54
N PHE A 142 -10.22 -21.58 19.27
CA PHE A 142 -8.88 -22.02 18.89
C PHE A 142 -8.16 -22.69 20.06
N THR A 143 -7.33 -23.67 19.73
CA THR A 143 -6.44 -24.34 20.68
C THR A 143 -4.99 -24.23 20.21
N PRO A 144 -3.99 -24.47 21.08
CA PRO A 144 -2.58 -24.45 20.67
C PRO A 144 -2.26 -25.42 19.53
N GLU A 145 -3.02 -26.49 19.38
CA GLU A 145 -2.89 -27.49 18.31
C GLU A 145 -3.23 -26.93 16.92
N ASP A 146 -4.00 -25.84 16.86
CA ASP A 146 -4.35 -25.16 15.60
C ASP A 146 -3.19 -24.30 15.07
N PHE A 147 -2.31 -23.80 15.93
CA PHE A 147 -1.28 -22.83 15.56
C PHE A 147 -0.32 -23.31 14.46
N PRO A 148 0.17 -24.55 14.44
CA PRO A 148 1.02 -25.01 13.34
C PRO A 148 0.32 -24.99 11.99
N ALA A 149 -1.00 -25.28 11.94
CA ALA A 149 -1.78 -25.22 10.72
C ALA A 149 -1.96 -23.78 10.24
N ILE A 150 -2.26 -22.86 11.18
CA ILE A 150 -2.38 -21.43 10.90
C ILE A 150 -1.07 -20.88 10.35
N GLU A 151 0.06 -21.11 11.05
CA GLU A 151 1.36 -20.62 10.60
C GLU A 151 1.76 -21.18 9.22
N LYS A 152 1.47 -22.46 8.97
CA LYS A 152 1.73 -23.06 7.66
C LYS A 152 0.92 -22.35 6.58
N LYS A 153 -0.37 -22.13 6.85
CA LYS A 153 -1.28 -21.46 5.91
C LYS A 153 -0.86 -20.01 5.66
N MET A 154 -0.46 -19.27 6.70
CA MET A 154 0.08 -17.92 6.54
C MET A 154 1.31 -17.91 5.63
N ARG A 155 2.25 -18.85 5.80
CA ARG A 155 3.42 -18.95 4.91
C ARG A 155 3.03 -19.28 3.47
N GLU A 156 1.99 -20.11 3.25
CA GLU A 156 1.45 -20.40 1.91
C GLU A 156 0.87 -19.15 1.26
N ILE A 157 0.14 -18.33 2.01
CA ILE A 157 -0.45 -17.06 1.53
C ILE A 157 0.67 -16.06 1.18
N ILE A 158 1.64 -15.87 2.06
CA ILE A 158 2.80 -15.00 1.81
C ILE A 158 3.56 -15.44 0.55
N ALA A 159 3.72 -16.76 0.35
CA ALA A 159 4.42 -17.29 -0.82
C ALA A 159 3.66 -17.06 -2.16
N ARG A 160 2.37 -16.72 -2.12
CA ARG A 160 1.62 -16.31 -3.33
C ARG A 160 2.09 -14.98 -3.89
N ASP A 161 2.73 -14.14 -3.06
CA ASP A 161 3.20 -12.79 -3.40
C ASP A 161 2.10 -11.95 -4.06
N ALA A 162 0.86 -12.08 -3.55
CA ALA A 162 -0.30 -11.38 -4.09
C ALA A 162 -0.24 -9.90 -3.70
N ALA A 163 -0.39 -9.03 -4.70
CA ALA A 163 -0.39 -7.59 -4.48
C ALA A 163 -1.59 -7.15 -3.64
N PHE A 164 -1.36 -6.19 -2.73
CA PHE A 164 -2.43 -5.42 -2.13
C PHE A 164 -2.99 -4.41 -3.11
N THR A 165 -4.31 -4.38 -3.23
CA THR A 165 -5.03 -3.38 -4.03
C THR A 165 -6.11 -2.72 -3.18
N LYS A 166 -6.36 -1.44 -3.43
CA LYS A 166 -7.34 -0.63 -2.70
C LYS A 166 -8.44 -0.15 -3.63
N GLU A 167 -9.66 -0.27 -3.16
CA GLU A 167 -10.86 0.26 -3.82
C GLU A 167 -11.68 1.06 -2.82
N PHE A 168 -12.44 2.05 -3.33
CA PHE A 168 -13.41 2.79 -2.56
C PHE A 168 -14.80 2.29 -2.92
N TRP A 169 -15.50 1.75 -1.93
CA TRP A 169 -16.84 1.21 -2.12
C TRP A 169 -17.89 2.07 -1.45
N SER A 170 -19.09 2.10 -2.01
CA SER A 170 -20.23 2.65 -1.31
C SER A 170 -20.59 1.77 -0.11
N ARG A 171 -21.26 2.38 0.88
CA ARG A 171 -21.72 1.67 2.08
C ARG A 171 -22.57 0.45 1.74
N GLU A 172 -23.49 0.58 0.80
CA GLU A 172 -24.35 -0.53 0.40
C GLU A 172 -23.57 -1.66 -0.31
N GLN A 173 -22.62 -1.30 -1.19
CA GLN A 173 -21.75 -2.32 -1.81
C GLN A 173 -20.97 -3.12 -0.76
N ALA A 174 -20.35 -2.43 0.21
CA ALA A 174 -19.59 -3.10 1.28
C ALA A 174 -20.50 -4.00 2.14
N LYS A 175 -21.69 -3.49 2.52
CA LYS A 175 -22.65 -4.27 3.32
C LYS A 175 -23.17 -5.48 2.57
N ASP A 176 -23.51 -5.35 1.30
CA ASP A 176 -24.00 -6.47 0.49
C ASP A 176 -22.94 -7.55 0.32
N PHE A 177 -21.69 -7.14 0.11
CA PHE A 177 -20.56 -8.06 0.05
C PHE A 177 -20.38 -8.85 1.35
N PHE A 178 -20.34 -8.18 2.51
CA PHE A 178 -20.17 -8.85 3.80
C PHE A 178 -21.38 -9.67 4.21
N ARG A 179 -22.61 -9.24 3.86
CA ARG A 179 -23.82 -10.07 4.03
C ARG A 179 -23.76 -11.36 3.23
N ALA A 180 -23.33 -11.28 1.97
CA ALA A 180 -23.19 -12.46 1.12
C ALA A 180 -22.13 -13.44 1.64
N LYS A 181 -21.10 -12.95 2.34
CA LYS A 181 -20.10 -13.78 3.03
C LYS A 181 -20.54 -14.29 4.40
N GLY A 182 -21.67 -13.82 4.95
CA GLY A 182 -22.11 -14.14 6.29
C GLY A 182 -21.34 -13.43 7.40
N GLU A 183 -20.65 -12.34 7.09
CA GLU A 183 -19.81 -11.58 8.01
C GLU A 183 -20.59 -10.45 8.70
N ALA A 184 -21.46 -10.81 9.65
CA ALA A 184 -22.35 -9.88 10.32
C ALA A 184 -21.59 -8.75 11.06
N PHE A 185 -20.47 -9.07 11.72
CA PHE A 185 -19.66 -8.07 12.44
C PHE A 185 -19.04 -7.03 11.47
N LYS A 186 -18.65 -7.42 10.26
CA LYS A 186 -18.19 -6.46 9.26
C LYS A 186 -19.32 -5.54 8.79
N VAL A 187 -20.55 -6.03 8.68
CA VAL A 187 -21.71 -5.18 8.39
C VAL A 187 -21.91 -4.14 9.49
N GLU A 188 -21.82 -4.54 10.77
CA GLU A 188 -21.92 -3.63 11.91
C GLU A 188 -20.79 -2.58 11.90
N LEU A 189 -19.55 -3.00 11.59
CA LEU A 189 -18.43 -2.08 11.45
C LEU A 189 -18.66 -1.05 10.33
N VAL A 190 -19.18 -1.48 9.18
CA VAL A 190 -19.56 -0.56 8.09
C VAL A 190 -20.61 0.45 8.56
N ASP A 191 -21.60 0.02 9.33
CA ASP A 191 -22.64 0.90 9.87
C ASP A 191 -22.10 1.89 10.91
N ALA A 192 -21.08 1.50 11.67
CA ALA A 192 -20.44 2.35 12.69
C ALA A 192 -19.53 3.45 12.10
N ILE A 193 -19.08 3.34 10.84
CA ILE A 193 -18.29 4.38 10.18
C ILE A 193 -19.18 5.60 9.92
N PRO A 194 -18.76 6.82 10.29
CA PRO A 194 -19.56 8.03 10.07
C PRO A 194 -20.00 8.23 8.61
N ALA A 195 -21.17 8.83 8.42
CA ALA A 195 -21.64 9.17 7.10
C ALA A 195 -20.70 10.19 6.44
N GLY A 196 -20.33 9.94 5.19
CA GLY A 196 -19.41 10.80 4.43
C GLY A 196 -17.95 10.40 4.50
N GLU A 197 -17.59 9.41 5.33
CA GLU A 197 -16.26 8.79 5.26
C GLU A 197 -16.22 7.74 4.15
N ASP A 198 -15.10 7.73 3.42
CA ASP A 198 -14.82 6.73 2.39
C ASP A 198 -14.58 5.35 3.01
N LEU A 199 -15.21 4.35 2.42
CA LEU A 199 -14.98 2.95 2.78
C LEU A 199 -13.88 2.38 1.89
N LYS A 200 -12.72 2.13 2.49
CA LYS A 200 -11.58 1.52 1.81
C LYS A 200 -11.65 0.01 1.94
N MET A 201 -11.74 -0.66 0.81
CA MET A 201 -11.65 -2.11 0.72
C MET A 201 -10.28 -2.48 0.18
N TYR A 202 -9.59 -3.35 0.91
CA TYR A 202 -8.30 -3.86 0.48
C TYR A 202 -8.43 -5.33 0.08
N ALA A 203 -7.89 -5.65 -1.08
CA ALA A 203 -7.81 -7.03 -1.55
C ALA A 203 -6.36 -7.50 -1.59
N GLN A 204 -6.12 -8.72 -1.14
CA GLN A 204 -4.89 -9.49 -1.35
C GLN A 204 -5.26 -10.75 -2.12
N GLY A 205 -5.00 -10.75 -3.44
CA GLY A 205 -5.51 -11.79 -4.32
C GLY A 205 -7.04 -11.83 -4.35
N GLN A 206 -7.64 -12.93 -3.86
CA GLN A 206 -9.09 -13.09 -3.81
C GLN A 206 -9.71 -12.73 -2.44
N TRP A 207 -8.88 -12.54 -1.44
CA TRP A 207 -9.34 -12.16 -0.12
C TRP A 207 -9.51 -10.64 -0.02
N ILE A 208 -10.66 -10.19 0.48
CA ILE A 208 -11.04 -8.77 0.54
C ILE A 208 -11.52 -8.44 1.94
N ASP A 209 -11.03 -7.33 2.49
CA ASP A 209 -11.44 -6.83 3.79
C ASP A 209 -11.61 -5.31 3.84
N LEU A 210 -12.41 -4.85 4.80
CA LEU A 210 -12.57 -3.43 5.15
C LEU A 210 -11.39 -3.01 6.04
N CYS A 211 -10.59 -2.06 5.56
CA CYS A 211 -9.41 -1.60 6.27
C CYS A 211 -9.12 -0.11 6.01
N ARG A 212 -8.51 0.56 6.98
CA ARG A 212 -8.07 1.95 6.82
C ARG A 212 -6.78 2.07 6.01
N GLY A 213 -5.98 1.00 5.97
CA GLY A 213 -4.62 1.03 5.42
C GLY A 213 -3.67 1.93 6.21
N PRO A 214 -2.49 2.28 5.66
CA PRO A 214 -1.97 1.73 4.41
C PRO A 214 -1.46 0.29 4.54
N HIS A 215 -1.15 -0.32 3.39
CA HIS A 215 -0.53 -1.64 3.27
C HIS A 215 0.78 -1.59 2.49
N MET A 216 1.61 -2.63 2.62
CA MET A 216 2.74 -2.86 1.72
C MET A 216 2.26 -3.21 0.30
N THR A 217 3.21 -3.39 -0.61
CA THR A 217 2.88 -3.70 -2.02
C THR A 217 2.42 -5.15 -2.22
N SER A 218 2.92 -6.08 -1.40
CA SER A 218 2.58 -7.51 -1.40
C SER A 218 3.08 -8.18 -0.12
#